data_1e843fca5d87dc789c9f2a8e1973eb4a
#
_entry.id   1e843fca5d87dc789c9f2a8e1973eb4a
#
_cell.length_a   1.000
_cell.length_b   1.000
_cell.length_c   1.000
_cell.angle_alpha   90.00
_cell.angle_beta   90.00
_cell.angle_gamma   90.00
#
_symmetry.space_group_name_H-M   'P 1'
#
loop_
_entity.id
_entity.type
_entity.pdbx_description
1 polymer ?
#
loop_
_entity_poly.entity_id
_entity_poly.type
_entity_poly.pdbx_seq_one_letter_code
_entity_poly.pdbx_strand_id
1 'polypeptide(L)'
;MLFRSENKILYQTSLPPRHRKIVEPLGIVGAIEVECSPLLEDNQWVLDVAAKEDIMVGTVGHLTPGTPDFRASLDRFRKNPLFRGIRYRLGGQGGREFDRPEFVADLKALADADLVLDTADPSVALLADVVRVNDRVSGLRVVIDHLPQMVPPTESAARAFYDASMKAFRDRPQIYVKVSEVLRRVDGNIPTDLEFYRPRLDEILDVFGIDRVLYGSDWPNGDQWLPVPVGFKIVQDYFMGKGQPAAEKYFWRNSVKCYKWVKRTASQQQLT
;
A
#
# COMPACT_ATOMS: atom_id res chain seq x y z
N MET A 1 -7.04 7.37 -11.25
CA MET A 1 -6.14 7.84 -12.33
C MET A 1 -6.78 7.52 -13.66
N LEU A 2 -7.00 8.51 -14.52
CA LEU A 2 -7.54 8.28 -15.87
C LEU A 2 -6.36 8.02 -16.81
N PHE A 3 -6.22 6.79 -17.28
CA PHE A 3 -5.23 6.46 -18.30
C PHE A 3 -5.67 7.04 -19.64
N ARG A 4 -4.80 7.83 -20.26
CA ARG A 4 -5.07 8.43 -21.56
C ARG A 4 -4.70 7.45 -22.68
N SER A 5 -5.44 7.50 -23.79
CA SER A 5 -5.23 6.64 -24.96
C SER A 5 -3.82 6.74 -25.58
N GLU A 6 -3.12 7.85 -25.34
CA GLU A 6 -1.74 8.05 -25.77
C GLU A 6 -0.74 7.19 -24.98
N ASN A 7 -1.07 6.84 -23.72
CA ASN A 7 -0.26 5.94 -22.91
C ASN A 7 -0.61 4.48 -23.21
N LYS A 8 -0.06 3.94 -24.29
CA LYS A 8 -0.32 2.57 -24.74
C LYS A 8 0.06 1.48 -23.72
N ILE A 9 0.90 1.78 -22.75
CA ILE A 9 1.29 0.85 -21.69
C ILE A 9 0.13 0.68 -20.71
N LEU A 10 -0.47 1.79 -20.26
CA LEU A 10 -1.52 1.78 -19.26
C LEU A 10 -2.94 1.71 -19.85
N TYR A 11 -3.13 2.20 -21.08
CA TYR A 11 -4.44 2.18 -21.74
C TYR A 11 -4.79 0.79 -22.26
N GLN A 12 -4.93 -0.14 -21.34
CA GLN A 12 -5.25 -1.54 -21.58
C GLN A 12 -6.16 -2.05 -20.45
N THR A 13 -6.94 -3.08 -20.75
CA THR A 13 -7.73 -3.76 -19.71
C THR A 13 -6.82 -4.34 -18.63
N SER A 14 -6.97 -3.86 -17.40
CA SER A 14 -6.14 -4.22 -16.25
C SER A 14 -6.98 -4.94 -15.20
N LEU A 15 -7.43 -6.15 -15.54
CA LEU A 15 -8.25 -7.03 -14.71
C LEU A 15 -7.44 -8.19 -14.13
N PRO A 16 -7.93 -8.88 -13.08
CA PRO A 16 -7.22 -9.96 -12.41
C PRO A 16 -6.69 -11.07 -13.33
N PRO A 17 -7.40 -11.52 -14.40
CA PRO A 17 -6.85 -12.54 -15.28
C PRO A 17 -5.57 -12.13 -16.02
N ARG A 18 -5.42 -10.83 -16.35
CA ARG A 18 -4.16 -10.33 -16.93
C ARG A 18 -3.06 -10.25 -15.87
N HIS A 19 -3.39 -9.75 -14.68
CA HIS A 19 -2.45 -9.71 -13.55
C HIS A 19 -1.96 -11.12 -13.20
N ARG A 20 -2.85 -12.09 -13.08
CA ARG A 20 -2.54 -13.50 -12.78
C ARG A 20 -1.46 -14.06 -13.72
N LYS A 21 -1.58 -13.84 -15.03
CA LYS A 21 -0.59 -14.31 -16.01
C LYS A 21 0.82 -13.77 -15.78
N ILE A 22 0.92 -12.58 -15.18
CA ILE A 22 2.19 -11.92 -14.88
C ILE A 22 2.79 -12.46 -13.58
N VAL A 23 1.96 -12.67 -12.55
CA VAL A 23 2.45 -12.89 -11.19
C VAL A 23 2.47 -14.35 -10.74
N GLU A 24 1.65 -15.26 -11.32
CA GLU A 24 1.71 -16.68 -11.00
C GLU A 24 3.07 -17.32 -11.29
N PRO A 25 3.77 -16.99 -12.41
CA PRO A 25 5.12 -17.49 -12.66
C PRO A 25 6.15 -17.03 -11.61
N LEU A 26 5.83 -15.98 -10.85
CA LEU A 26 6.66 -15.46 -9.75
C LEU A 26 6.32 -16.11 -8.39
N GLY A 27 5.36 -17.05 -8.37
CA GLY A 27 4.90 -17.72 -7.15
C GLY A 27 3.90 -16.90 -6.32
N ILE A 28 3.36 -15.80 -6.85
CA ILE A 28 2.36 -14.97 -6.17
C ILE A 28 0.99 -15.63 -6.29
N VAL A 29 0.38 -15.95 -5.17
CA VAL A 29 -0.90 -16.68 -5.07
C VAL A 29 -2.06 -15.83 -4.55
N GLY A 30 -1.80 -14.58 -4.16
CA GLY A 30 -2.83 -13.66 -3.64
C GLY A 30 -2.51 -12.22 -4.02
N ALA A 31 -3.55 -11.44 -4.29
CA ALA A 31 -3.45 -10.03 -4.61
C ALA A 31 -4.53 -9.22 -3.86
N ILE A 32 -4.16 -8.01 -3.44
CA ILE A 32 -5.08 -7.00 -2.92
C ILE A 32 -5.10 -5.86 -3.94
N GLU A 33 -6.29 -5.56 -4.44
CA GLU A 33 -6.50 -4.36 -5.24
C GLU A 33 -6.56 -3.14 -4.32
N VAL A 34 -6.00 -2.02 -4.75
CA VAL A 34 -5.99 -0.78 -3.98
C VAL A 34 -6.48 0.38 -4.85
N GLU A 35 -7.67 0.84 -4.58
CA GLU A 35 -8.31 2.05 -5.13
C GLU A 35 -8.08 2.26 -6.64
N CYS A 36 -8.78 1.52 -7.47
CA CYS A 36 -8.72 1.73 -8.91
C CYS A 36 -9.46 3.00 -9.37
N SER A 37 -10.35 3.55 -8.54
CA SER A 37 -11.18 4.71 -8.87
C SER A 37 -11.60 5.47 -7.60
N PRO A 38 -11.74 6.81 -7.68
CA PRO A 38 -12.27 7.63 -6.59
C PRO A 38 -13.80 7.64 -6.53
N LEU A 39 -14.51 6.92 -7.40
CA LEU A 39 -15.96 6.88 -7.43
C LEU A 39 -16.48 5.87 -6.42
N LEU A 40 -17.46 6.28 -5.60
CA LEU A 40 -18.01 5.44 -4.54
C LEU A 40 -18.56 4.10 -5.06
N GLU A 41 -19.28 4.13 -6.17
CA GLU A 41 -19.92 2.92 -6.73
C GLU A 41 -18.93 1.95 -7.38
N ASP A 42 -17.74 2.41 -7.75
CA ASP A 42 -16.70 1.54 -8.28
C ASP A 42 -16.17 0.57 -7.22
N ASN A 43 -16.31 0.88 -5.92
CA ASN A 43 -16.04 -0.09 -4.86
C ASN A 43 -16.87 -1.37 -5.03
N GLN A 44 -18.17 -1.24 -5.37
CA GLN A 44 -19.01 -2.39 -5.59
C GLN A 44 -18.59 -3.18 -6.83
N TRP A 45 -18.28 -2.49 -7.93
CA TRP A 45 -17.78 -3.13 -9.14
C TRP A 45 -16.49 -3.91 -8.88
N VAL A 46 -15.53 -3.34 -8.14
CA VAL A 46 -14.28 -4.01 -7.75
C VAL A 46 -14.58 -5.26 -6.91
N LEU A 47 -15.48 -5.16 -5.94
CA LEU A 47 -15.88 -6.31 -5.11
C LEU A 47 -16.53 -7.42 -5.94
N ASP A 48 -17.36 -7.06 -6.93
CA ASP A 48 -18.02 -8.01 -7.84
C ASP A 48 -17.02 -8.72 -8.77
N VAL A 49 -15.97 -8.00 -9.21
CA VAL A 49 -14.85 -8.58 -9.96
C VAL A 49 -14.03 -9.50 -9.05
N ALA A 50 -13.66 -9.02 -7.87
CA ALA A 50 -12.86 -9.78 -6.90
C ALA A 50 -13.57 -11.07 -6.45
N ALA A 51 -14.90 -11.05 -6.33
CA ALA A 51 -15.69 -12.23 -5.96
C ALA A 51 -15.53 -13.39 -6.96
N LYS A 52 -15.27 -13.11 -8.22
CA LYS A 52 -15.11 -14.09 -9.31
C LYS A 52 -13.67 -14.60 -9.49
N GLU A 53 -12.70 -13.95 -8.85
CA GLU A 53 -11.27 -14.18 -9.05
C GLU A 53 -10.61 -14.60 -7.74
N ASP A 54 -10.26 -15.86 -7.60
CA ASP A 54 -9.75 -16.44 -6.36
C ASP A 54 -8.33 -15.98 -5.97
N ILE A 55 -7.58 -15.38 -6.90
CA ILE A 55 -6.32 -14.68 -6.60
C ILE A 55 -6.57 -13.42 -5.74
N MET A 56 -7.78 -12.84 -5.82
CA MET A 56 -8.13 -11.65 -5.04
C MET A 56 -8.45 -12.03 -3.60
N VAL A 57 -7.59 -11.66 -2.67
CA VAL A 57 -7.70 -11.98 -1.24
C VAL A 57 -8.20 -10.79 -0.41
N GLY A 58 -8.42 -9.66 -1.04
CA GLY A 58 -8.97 -8.43 -0.46
C GLY A 58 -8.98 -7.28 -1.45
N THR A 59 -9.71 -6.22 -1.09
CA THR A 59 -9.74 -4.93 -1.79
C THR A 59 -9.61 -3.79 -0.77
N VAL A 60 -9.00 -2.70 -1.18
CA VAL A 60 -8.93 -1.43 -0.45
C VAL A 60 -9.63 -0.38 -1.32
N GLY A 61 -10.82 0.03 -0.90
CA GLY A 61 -11.66 0.92 -1.71
C GLY A 61 -11.42 2.40 -1.42
N HIS A 62 -12.26 3.25 -2.02
CA HIS A 62 -12.27 4.69 -1.79
C HIS A 62 -13.45 5.10 -0.92
N LEU A 63 -13.19 5.63 0.28
CA LEU A 63 -14.15 6.37 1.10
C LEU A 63 -13.45 7.61 1.66
N THR A 64 -14.22 8.69 1.84
CA THR A 64 -13.68 9.97 2.34
C THR A 64 -14.09 10.21 3.79
N PRO A 65 -13.22 10.00 4.78
CA PRO A 65 -13.53 10.28 6.19
C PRO A 65 -13.90 11.75 6.42
N GLY A 66 -14.82 12.00 7.35
CA GLY A 66 -15.31 13.33 7.68
C GLY A 66 -16.35 13.87 6.70
N THR A 67 -16.92 13.01 5.84
CA THR A 67 -18.09 13.36 5.00
C THR A 67 -19.37 12.75 5.56
N PRO A 68 -20.56 13.36 5.32
CA PRO A 68 -21.83 12.85 5.82
C PRO A 68 -22.11 11.39 5.44
N ASP A 69 -21.68 10.96 4.25
CA ASP A 69 -21.98 9.64 3.70
C ASP A 69 -20.98 8.55 4.14
N PHE A 70 -19.89 8.92 4.83
CA PHE A 70 -18.83 7.98 5.19
C PHE A 70 -19.34 6.78 5.96
N ARG A 71 -20.12 7.00 7.03
CA ARG A 71 -20.62 5.93 7.92
C ARG A 71 -21.53 4.95 7.19
N ALA A 72 -22.47 5.46 6.41
CA ALA A 72 -23.39 4.64 5.63
C ALA A 72 -22.62 3.81 4.59
N SER A 73 -21.65 4.42 3.93
CA SER A 73 -20.80 3.75 2.93
C SER A 73 -19.90 2.69 3.57
N LEU A 74 -19.28 3.00 4.72
CA LEU A 74 -18.49 2.04 5.47
C LEU A 74 -19.34 0.83 5.89
N ASP A 75 -20.55 1.07 6.43
CA ASP A 75 -21.47 0.01 6.85
C ASP A 75 -21.99 -0.83 5.67
N ARG A 76 -22.09 -0.24 4.49
CA ARG A 76 -22.43 -0.97 3.25
C ARG A 76 -21.30 -1.92 2.85
N PHE A 77 -20.08 -1.40 2.66
CA PHE A 77 -19.00 -2.16 2.04
C PHE A 77 -18.34 -3.16 2.99
N ARG A 78 -18.22 -2.85 4.30
CA ARG A 78 -17.63 -3.77 5.28
C ARG A 78 -18.40 -5.09 5.46
N LYS A 79 -19.63 -5.18 4.96
CA LYS A 79 -20.40 -6.45 4.93
C LYS A 79 -19.79 -7.48 3.98
N ASN A 80 -19.04 -7.01 2.97
CA ASN A 80 -18.31 -7.92 2.09
C ASN A 80 -16.94 -8.25 2.71
N PRO A 81 -16.63 -9.52 2.96
CA PRO A 81 -15.37 -9.91 3.61
C PRO A 81 -14.13 -9.54 2.80
N LEU A 82 -14.26 -9.32 1.49
CA LEU A 82 -13.14 -8.87 0.66
C LEU A 82 -12.81 -7.38 0.83
N PHE A 83 -13.70 -6.58 1.40
CA PHE A 83 -13.41 -5.17 1.70
C PHE A 83 -12.53 -5.07 2.93
N ARG A 84 -11.21 -4.81 2.74
CA ARG A 84 -10.20 -4.87 3.81
C ARG A 84 -9.72 -3.52 4.30
N GLY A 85 -10.09 -2.44 3.63
CA GLY A 85 -9.66 -1.10 4.00
C GLY A 85 -10.12 -0.03 3.03
N ILE A 86 -9.66 1.18 3.29
CA ILE A 86 -9.83 2.31 2.38
C ILE A 86 -8.48 2.96 2.08
N ARG A 87 -8.37 3.60 0.93
CA ARG A 87 -7.29 4.53 0.64
C ARG A 87 -7.77 5.96 0.80
N TYR A 88 -7.01 6.77 1.55
CA TYR A 88 -7.24 8.19 1.69
C TYR A 88 -5.93 8.94 1.62
N ARG A 89 -5.91 10.03 0.82
CA ARG A 89 -4.70 10.84 0.64
C ARG A 89 -4.54 11.79 1.81
N LEU A 90 -3.59 11.50 2.69
CA LEU A 90 -3.14 12.38 3.76
C LEU A 90 -2.14 13.43 3.25
N GLY A 91 -1.89 14.49 4.03
CA GLY A 91 -0.89 15.52 3.71
C GLY A 91 -1.38 16.63 2.76
N GLY A 92 -2.55 16.46 2.16
CA GLY A 92 -3.07 17.42 1.18
C GLY A 92 -3.66 18.70 1.76
N GLN A 93 -4.06 18.69 3.04
CA GLN A 93 -4.73 19.81 3.71
C GLN A 93 -3.89 20.44 4.84
N GLY A 94 -2.59 20.07 4.93
CA GLY A 94 -1.72 20.56 6.00
C GLY A 94 -2.16 20.13 7.40
N GLY A 95 -2.86 19.00 7.50
CA GLY A 95 -3.33 18.42 8.76
C GLY A 95 -4.62 19.06 9.31
N ARG A 96 -5.26 20.00 8.58
CA ARG A 96 -6.50 20.66 9.04
C ARG A 96 -7.69 19.70 9.14
N GLU A 97 -7.66 18.57 8.43
CA GLU A 97 -8.68 17.51 8.59
C GLU A 97 -8.74 16.96 10.01
N PHE A 98 -7.65 16.98 10.77
CA PHE A 98 -7.61 16.53 12.17
C PHE A 98 -8.28 17.51 13.15
N ASP A 99 -8.57 18.74 12.73
CA ASP A 99 -9.32 19.72 13.51
C ASP A 99 -10.82 19.43 13.49
N ARG A 100 -11.27 18.55 12.60
CA ARG A 100 -12.67 18.15 12.47
C ARG A 100 -12.93 16.88 13.27
N PRO A 101 -13.79 16.96 14.34
CA PRO A 101 -14.09 15.79 15.17
C PRO A 101 -14.67 14.60 14.39
N GLU A 102 -15.49 14.87 13.37
CA GLU A 102 -16.08 13.85 12.50
C GLU A 102 -15.04 13.06 11.72
N PHE A 103 -13.97 13.70 11.24
CA PHE A 103 -12.88 13.02 10.55
C PHE A 103 -12.20 11.99 11.48
N VAL A 104 -11.84 12.41 12.69
CA VAL A 104 -11.22 11.53 13.69
C VAL A 104 -12.17 10.42 14.14
N ALA A 105 -13.47 10.74 14.28
CA ALA A 105 -14.49 9.75 14.64
C ALA A 105 -14.64 8.68 13.53
N ASP A 106 -14.52 9.06 12.26
CA ASP A 106 -14.60 8.14 11.13
C ASP A 106 -13.37 7.24 11.04
N LEU A 107 -12.17 7.77 11.32
CA LEU A 107 -10.96 6.94 11.45
C LEU A 107 -11.08 5.92 12.60
N LYS A 108 -11.71 6.30 13.72
CA LYS A 108 -12.00 5.35 14.82
C LYS A 108 -12.95 4.26 14.35
N ALA A 109 -14.01 4.60 13.59
CA ALA A 109 -14.92 3.58 13.07
C ALA A 109 -14.25 2.63 12.09
N LEU A 110 -13.28 3.12 11.31
CA LEU A 110 -12.46 2.25 10.44
C LEU A 110 -11.65 1.26 11.27
N ALA A 111 -11.03 1.72 12.36
CA ALA A 111 -10.30 0.88 13.30
C ALA A 111 -11.22 -0.15 13.99
N ASP A 112 -12.40 0.29 14.47
CA ASP A 112 -13.40 -0.57 15.14
C ASP A 112 -13.95 -1.64 14.18
N ALA A 113 -14.01 -1.34 12.88
CA ALA A 113 -14.36 -2.29 11.83
C ALA A 113 -13.21 -3.24 11.46
N ASP A 114 -12.04 -3.11 12.09
CA ASP A 114 -10.84 -3.89 11.83
C ASP A 114 -10.33 -3.77 10.37
N LEU A 115 -10.50 -2.58 9.80
CA LEU A 115 -10.09 -2.23 8.45
C LEU A 115 -8.79 -1.40 8.46
N VAL A 116 -8.13 -1.32 7.31
CA VAL A 116 -6.85 -0.63 7.12
C VAL A 116 -7.06 0.73 6.47
N LEU A 117 -6.21 1.69 6.80
CA LEU A 117 -6.08 2.94 6.09
C LEU A 117 -4.80 2.89 5.23
N ASP A 118 -4.95 2.77 3.92
CA ASP A 118 -3.84 2.97 2.98
C ASP A 118 -3.72 4.44 2.61
N THR A 119 -2.50 4.91 2.35
CA THR A 119 -2.24 6.27 1.89
C THR A 119 -1.13 6.28 0.84
N ALA A 120 -1.26 7.10 -0.19
CA ALA A 120 -0.38 7.13 -1.34
C ALA A 120 0.30 8.49 -1.51
N ASP A 121 1.24 8.56 -2.44
CA ASP A 121 2.04 9.73 -2.76
C ASP A 121 2.82 10.26 -1.55
N PRO A 122 3.77 9.46 -1.00
CA PRO A 122 4.48 9.80 0.21
C PRO A 122 5.23 11.12 0.07
N SER A 123 5.02 11.99 1.05
CA SER A 123 5.62 13.31 1.16
C SER A 123 5.91 13.60 2.63
N VAL A 124 6.72 14.63 2.91
CA VAL A 124 7.00 15.02 4.30
C VAL A 124 5.72 15.32 5.07
N ALA A 125 4.76 16.00 4.44
CA ALA A 125 3.45 16.30 5.05
C ALA A 125 2.64 15.04 5.32
N LEU A 126 2.58 14.10 4.36
CA LEU A 126 1.90 12.82 4.54
C LEU A 126 2.51 12.03 5.70
N LEU A 127 3.84 11.93 5.78
CA LEU A 127 4.50 11.18 6.86
C LEU A 127 4.16 11.78 8.24
N ALA A 128 4.13 13.11 8.36
CA ALA A 128 3.71 13.77 9.60
C ALA A 128 2.23 13.49 9.94
N ASP A 129 1.35 13.47 8.93
CA ASP A 129 -0.06 13.18 9.14
C ASP A 129 -0.31 11.71 9.51
N VAL A 130 0.48 10.76 8.98
CA VAL A 130 0.42 9.36 9.44
C VAL A 130 0.77 9.24 10.93
N VAL A 131 1.76 9.99 11.42
CA VAL A 131 2.06 10.06 12.86
C VAL A 131 0.83 10.58 13.63
N ARG A 132 0.19 11.67 13.16
CA ARG A 132 -1.01 12.24 13.77
C ARG A 132 -2.20 11.27 13.80
N VAL A 133 -2.41 10.50 12.71
CA VAL A 133 -3.43 9.43 12.67
C VAL A 133 -3.19 8.45 13.81
N ASN A 134 -1.98 7.94 13.96
CA ASN A 134 -1.66 6.96 14.98
C ASN A 134 -1.78 7.54 16.40
N ASP A 135 -1.42 8.79 16.60
CA ASP A 135 -1.57 9.49 17.90
C ASP A 135 -3.04 9.69 18.29
N ARG A 136 -3.94 9.90 17.31
CA ARG A 136 -5.38 10.10 17.54
C ARG A 136 -6.18 8.80 17.57
N VAL A 137 -5.73 7.78 16.82
CA VAL A 137 -6.38 6.47 16.65
C VAL A 137 -5.33 5.36 16.67
N SER A 138 -4.78 5.08 17.83
CA SER A 138 -3.64 4.15 18.01
C SER A 138 -3.92 2.70 17.57
N GLY A 139 -5.21 2.30 17.52
CA GLY A 139 -5.62 0.97 17.05
C GLY A 139 -5.72 0.83 15.53
N LEU A 140 -5.71 1.95 14.78
CA LEU A 140 -5.85 1.91 13.32
C LEU A 140 -4.54 1.47 12.66
N ARG A 141 -4.61 0.41 11.84
CA ARG A 141 -3.50 0.04 10.96
C ARG A 141 -3.43 1.02 9.80
N VAL A 142 -2.25 1.61 9.61
CA VAL A 142 -1.99 2.53 8.50
C VAL A 142 -0.90 1.95 7.62
N VAL A 143 -1.08 2.00 6.32
CA VAL A 143 -0.10 1.54 5.32
C VAL A 143 0.34 2.71 4.46
N ILE A 144 1.63 3.00 4.47
CA ILE A 144 2.24 4.01 3.60
C ILE A 144 2.61 3.32 2.29
N ASP A 145 1.91 3.66 1.20
CA ASP A 145 2.21 3.11 -0.11
C ASP A 145 3.46 3.75 -0.71
N HIS A 146 4.25 2.96 -1.43
CA HIS A 146 5.34 3.41 -2.31
C HIS A 146 6.40 4.31 -1.63
N LEU A 147 6.70 4.10 -0.33
CA LEU A 147 7.69 4.92 0.37
C LEU A 147 9.08 4.93 -0.30
N PRO A 148 9.56 3.87 -0.96
CA PRO A 148 10.81 3.93 -1.71
C PRO A 148 10.82 5.00 -2.81
N GLN A 149 9.65 5.35 -3.37
CA GLN A 149 9.53 6.38 -4.41
C GLN A 149 9.87 7.76 -3.89
N MET A 150 9.63 8.04 -2.62
CA MET A 150 9.96 9.32 -2.03
C MET A 150 11.48 9.48 -1.89
N VAL A 151 12.03 10.51 -2.53
CA VAL A 151 13.42 10.92 -2.31
C VAL A 151 13.47 11.71 -1.00
N PRO A 152 14.31 11.31 -0.01
CA PRO A 152 14.48 12.09 1.21
C PRO A 152 14.90 13.52 0.88
N PRO A 153 14.29 14.55 1.50
CA PRO A 153 14.63 15.94 1.21
C PRO A 153 16.07 16.27 1.61
N THR A 154 16.68 17.17 0.85
CA THR A 154 18.03 17.69 1.12
C THR A 154 18.00 19.06 1.81
N GLU A 155 16.87 19.79 1.69
CA GLU A 155 16.68 21.08 2.38
C GLU A 155 16.55 20.82 3.90
N SER A 156 17.26 21.61 4.70
CA SER A 156 17.47 21.37 6.13
C SER A 156 16.18 21.23 6.95
N ALA A 157 15.21 22.14 6.76
CA ALA A 157 13.97 22.10 7.52
C ALA A 157 13.07 20.90 7.13
N ALA A 158 12.92 20.65 5.83
CA ALA A 158 12.17 19.52 5.30
C ALA A 158 12.83 18.19 5.71
N ARG A 159 14.16 18.14 5.71
CA ARG A 159 14.92 16.99 6.18
C ARG A 159 14.68 16.70 7.65
N ALA A 160 14.68 17.71 8.50
CA ALA A 160 14.41 17.56 9.93
C ALA A 160 13.00 16.98 10.19
N PHE A 161 11.99 17.44 9.45
CA PHE A 161 10.63 16.89 9.54
C PHE A 161 10.55 15.44 9.05
N TYR A 162 11.22 15.12 7.94
CA TYR A 162 11.32 13.76 7.44
C TYR A 162 11.95 12.84 8.49
N ASP A 163 13.11 13.20 9.01
CA ASP A 163 13.85 12.40 10.00
C ASP A 163 13.04 12.21 11.29
N ALA A 164 12.32 13.26 11.75
CA ALA A 164 11.42 13.18 12.90
C ALA A 164 10.28 12.18 12.68
N SER A 165 9.66 12.19 11.50
CA SER A 165 8.58 11.25 11.15
C SER A 165 9.13 9.81 11.07
N MET A 166 10.25 9.61 10.39
CA MET A 166 10.90 8.30 10.28
C MET A 166 11.28 7.74 11.65
N LYS A 167 11.83 8.57 12.54
CA LYS A 167 12.11 8.19 13.92
C LYS A 167 10.84 7.80 14.67
N ALA A 168 9.77 8.57 14.51
CA ALA A 168 8.48 8.31 15.18
C ALA A 168 7.85 6.97 14.77
N PHE A 169 8.08 6.49 13.54
CA PHE A 169 7.55 5.20 13.07
C PHE A 169 8.18 3.99 13.77
N ARG A 170 9.37 4.12 14.36
CA ARG A 170 10.04 3.00 15.06
C ARG A 170 9.16 2.43 16.17
N ASP A 171 8.50 3.29 16.92
CA ASP A 171 7.73 2.93 18.12
C ASP A 171 6.21 2.82 17.85
N ARG A 172 5.79 2.77 16.56
CA ARG A 172 4.38 2.70 16.16
C ARG A 172 4.09 1.41 15.39
N PRO A 173 3.76 0.30 16.10
CA PRO A 173 3.60 -1.03 15.50
C PRO A 173 2.41 -1.14 14.53
N GLN A 174 1.47 -0.18 14.53
CA GLN A 174 0.33 -0.15 13.63
C GLN A 174 0.63 0.53 12.28
N ILE A 175 1.82 1.12 12.12
CA ILE A 175 2.22 1.74 10.86
C ILE A 175 3.07 0.77 10.06
N TYR A 176 2.56 0.40 8.89
CA TYR A 176 3.19 -0.46 7.90
C TYR A 176 3.65 0.37 6.71
N VAL A 177 4.51 -0.20 5.87
CA VAL A 177 4.99 0.44 4.64
C VAL A 177 5.03 -0.56 3.50
N LYS A 178 4.53 -0.17 2.32
CA LYS A 178 4.77 -0.91 1.09
C LYS A 178 6.13 -0.52 0.50
N VAL A 179 7.03 -1.49 0.43
CA VAL A 179 8.26 -1.41 -0.33
C VAL A 179 7.92 -1.81 -1.77
N SER A 180 7.28 -0.90 -2.46
CA SER A 180 6.75 -1.01 -3.82
C SER A 180 7.19 0.22 -4.62
N GLU A 181 7.04 0.21 -5.95
CA GLU A 181 7.59 1.25 -6.84
C GLU A 181 9.05 1.58 -6.53
N VAL A 182 9.87 0.55 -6.38
CA VAL A 182 11.29 0.72 -6.01
C VAL A 182 12.11 1.32 -7.15
N LEU A 183 11.69 1.10 -8.40
CA LEU A 183 12.41 1.51 -9.58
C LEU A 183 12.55 3.04 -9.68
N ARG A 184 13.69 3.49 -10.14
CA ARG A 184 14.05 4.92 -10.30
C ARG A 184 14.60 5.17 -11.68
N ARG A 185 14.25 6.33 -12.27
CA ARG A 185 14.88 6.81 -13.47
C ARG A 185 16.04 7.75 -13.11
N VAL A 186 17.22 7.44 -13.59
CA VAL A 186 18.45 8.22 -13.39
C VAL A 186 19.07 8.46 -14.76
N ASP A 187 19.23 9.70 -15.13
CA ASP A 187 19.79 10.13 -16.44
C ASP A 187 19.13 9.41 -17.64
N GLY A 188 17.80 9.28 -17.58
CA GLY A 188 16.99 8.63 -18.62
C GLY A 188 16.93 7.11 -18.54
N ASN A 189 17.78 6.44 -17.75
CA ASN A 189 17.85 5.00 -17.59
C ASN A 189 17.22 4.53 -16.28
N ILE A 190 16.82 3.26 -16.20
CA ILE A 190 16.34 2.63 -14.97
C ILE A 190 17.37 1.56 -14.58
N PRO A 191 18.15 1.77 -13.50
CA PRO A 191 19.05 0.76 -12.99
C PRO A 191 18.30 -0.53 -12.64
N THR A 192 18.92 -1.68 -12.91
CA THR A 192 18.37 -2.99 -12.52
C THR A 192 19.25 -3.72 -11.51
N ASP A 193 20.34 -3.09 -11.11
CA ASP A 193 21.24 -3.61 -10.07
C ASP A 193 20.67 -3.33 -8.68
N LEU A 194 20.60 -4.35 -7.84
CA LEU A 194 20.17 -4.27 -6.46
C LEU A 194 21.00 -3.26 -5.64
N GLU A 195 22.30 -3.16 -5.89
CA GLU A 195 23.18 -2.30 -5.09
C GLU A 195 22.81 -0.81 -5.19
N PHE A 196 22.23 -0.40 -6.32
CA PHE A 196 21.67 0.94 -6.48
C PHE A 196 20.51 1.23 -5.50
N TYR A 197 19.66 0.24 -5.24
CA TYR A 197 18.46 0.39 -4.40
C TYR A 197 18.72 0.07 -2.93
N ARG A 198 19.75 -0.70 -2.64
CA ARG A 198 20.08 -1.20 -1.29
C ARG A 198 20.07 -0.12 -0.20
N PRO A 199 20.72 1.05 -0.36
CA PRO A 199 20.74 2.07 0.70
C PRO A 199 19.35 2.53 1.11
N ARG A 200 18.43 2.68 0.14
CA ARG A 200 17.06 3.08 0.43
C ARG A 200 16.25 1.97 1.07
N LEU A 201 16.44 0.74 0.65
CA LEU A 201 15.80 -0.43 1.24
C LEU A 201 16.27 -0.67 2.67
N ASP A 202 17.56 -0.50 2.94
CA ASP A 202 18.13 -0.63 4.28
C ASP A 202 17.60 0.47 5.22
N GLU A 203 17.51 1.74 4.76
CA GLU A 203 16.92 2.84 5.54
C GLU A 203 15.48 2.52 5.96
N ILE A 204 14.65 2.05 5.04
CA ILE A 204 13.25 1.72 5.32
C ILE A 204 13.16 0.53 6.28
N LEU A 205 13.96 -0.51 6.04
CA LEU A 205 13.96 -1.70 6.89
C LEU A 205 14.46 -1.40 8.31
N ASP A 206 15.44 -0.48 8.46
CA ASP A 206 15.93 -0.03 9.77
C ASP A 206 14.84 0.70 10.58
N VAL A 207 13.96 1.44 9.92
CA VAL A 207 12.86 2.17 10.57
C VAL A 207 11.68 1.26 10.92
N PHE A 208 11.20 0.48 9.95
CA PHE A 208 9.97 -0.31 10.11
C PHE A 208 10.23 -1.71 10.65
N GLY A 209 11.46 -2.20 10.57
CA GLY A 209 11.78 -3.59 10.86
C GLY A 209 11.15 -4.55 9.85
N ILE A 210 11.52 -5.82 9.93
CA ILE A 210 11.07 -6.84 8.99
C ILE A 210 9.58 -7.20 9.14
N ASP A 211 8.94 -6.85 10.25
CA ASP A 211 7.57 -7.22 10.58
C ASP A 211 6.50 -6.23 10.05
N ARG A 212 6.92 -5.10 9.46
CA ARG A 212 6.03 -4.04 9.01
C ARG A 212 6.25 -3.58 7.57
N VAL A 213 7.06 -4.30 6.82
CA VAL A 213 7.30 -4.07 5.39
C VAL A 213 6.44 -5.01 4.55
N LEU A 214 5.81 -4.49 3.49
CA LEU A 214 4.87 -5.22 2.63
C LEU A 214 5.35 -5.14 1.18
N TYR A 215 5.14 -6.22 0.43
CA TYR A 215 5.31 -6.23 -1.02
C TYR A 215 4.13 -5.53 -1.71
N GLY A 216 4.41 -4.84 -2.81
CA GLY A 216 3.45 -4.35 -3.78
C GLY A 216 4.08 -4.23 -5.16
N SER A 217 3.36 -4.63 -6.20
CA SER A 217 3.82 -4.50 -7.59
C SER A 217 3.52 -3.14 -8.19
N ASP A 218 2.52 -2.46 -7.65
CA ASP A 218 1.88 -1.27 -8.25
C ASP A 218 1.42 -1.48 -9.70
N TRP A 219 1.13 -2.73 -10.06
CA TRP A 219 0.59 -3.01 -11.37
C TRP A 219 -0.84 -2.45 -11.52
N PRO A 220 -1.23 -1.83 -12.64
CA PRO A 220 -0.44 -1.68 -13.88
C PRO A 220 0.48 -0.44 -13.92
N ASN A 221 0.47 0.46 -12.94
CA ASN A 221 1.26 1.69 -12.98
C ASN A 221 2.76 1.41 -13.10
N GLY A 222 3.25 0.40 -12.39
CA GLY A 222 4.64 -0.03 -12.42
C GLY A 222 5.16 -0.39 -13.81
N ASP A 223 4.30 -0.83 -14.73
CA ASP A 223 4.68 -1.16 -16.12
C ASP A 223 5.23 0.05 -16.90
N GLN A 224 4.98 1.29 -16.43
CA GLN A 224 5.58 2.50 -17.02
C GLN A 224 7.09 2.61 -16.79
N TRP A 225 7.59 1.93 -15.79
CA TRP A 225 9.00 1.85 -15.46
C TRP A 225 9.64 0.67 -16.18
N LEU A 226 9.36 -0.52 -15.70
CA LEU A 226 9.77 -1.81 -16.30
C LEU A 226 8.69 -2.86 -15.93
N PRO A 227 8.61 -3.98 -16.66
CA PRO A 227 7.68 -5.06 -16.33
C PRO A 227 7.84 -5.57 -14.90
N VAL A 228 6.73 -5.95 -14.25
CA VAL A 228 6.67 -6.41 -12.85
C VAL A 228 7.80 -7.38 -12.47
N PRO A 229 8.19 -8.41 -13.29
CA PRO A 229 9.24 -9.33 -12.91
C PRO A 229 10.59 -8.68 -12.62
N VAL A 230 10.89 -7.52 -13.23
CA VAL A 230 12.18 -6.82 -13.02
C VAL A 230 12.23 -6.20 -11.63
N GLY A 231 11.21 -5.42 -11.27
CA GLY A 231 11.12 -4.83 -9.91
C GLY A 231 11.00 -5.91 -8.84
N PHE A 232 10.23 -6.99 -9.13
CA PHE A 232 10.12 -8.15 -8.24
C PHE A 232 11.47 -8.79 -7.95
N LYS A 233 12.29 -9.03 -8.98
CA LYS A 233 13.63 -9.64 -8.84
C LYS A 233 14.53 -8.84 -7.90
N ILE A 234 14.55 -7.51 -8.00
CA ILE A 234 15.36 -6.63 -7.16
C ILE A 234 14.99 -6.82 -5.67
N VAL A 235 13.69 -6.72 -5.35
CA VAL A 235 13.25 -6.89 -3.96
C VAL A 235 13.35 -8.34 -3.48
N GLN A 236 13.19 -9.31 -4.38
CA GLN A 236 13.41 -10.72 -4.07
C GLN A 236 14.86 -10.98 -3.67
N ASP A 237 15.81 -10.52 -4.46
CA ASP A 237 17.24 -10.68 -4.15
C ASP A 237 17.60 -10.01 -2.82
N TYR A 238 17.06 -8.81 -2.57
CA TYR A 238 17.29 -8.10 -1.31
C TYR A 238 16.77 -8.87 -0.10
N PHE A 239 15.49 -9.29 -0.11
CA PHE A 239 14.90 -9.95 1.05
C PHE A 239 15.35 -11.40 1.22
N MET A 240 15.62 -12.12 0.13
CA MET A 240 16.25 -13.45 0.19
C MET A 240 17.67 -13.37 0.75
N GLY A 241 18.41 -12.30 0.46
CA GLY A 241 19.71 -12.01 1.07
C GLY A 241 19.65 -11.78 2.58
N LYS A 242 18.47 -11.41 3.13
CA LYS A 242 18.20 -11.33 4.58
C LYS A 242 17.74 -12.67 5.18
N GLY A 243 17.57 -13.70 4.33
CA GLY A 243 17.14 -15.05 4.70
C GLY A 243 15.66 -15.34 4.39
N GLN A 244 15.35 -16.64 4.21
CA GLN A 244 14.01 -17.12 3.89
C GLN A 244 12.91 -16.57 4.82
N PRO A 245 13.07 -16.53 6.17
CA PRO A 245 12.04 -15.99 7.05
C PRO A 245 11.75 -14.50 6.80
N ALA A 246 12.77 -13.71 6.43
CA ALA A 246 12.61 -12.30 6.12
C ALA A 246 11.85 -12.11 4.80
N ALA A 247 12.18 -12.89 3.77
CA ALA A 247 11.48 -12.87 2.50
C ALA A 247 10.01 -13.26 2.66
N GLU A 248 9.70 -14.31 3.43
CA GLU A 248 8.31 -14.70 3.71
C GLU A 248 7.51 -13.60 4.42
N LYS A 249 8.10 -12.92 5.41
CA LYS A 249 7.46 -11.78 6.08
C LYS A 249 7.13 -10.68 5.08
N TYR A 250 8.08 -10.29 4.26
CA TYR A 250 7.91 -9.23 3.27
C TYR A 250 6.87 -9.58 2.20
N PHE A 251 6.97 -10.78 1.59
CA PHE A 251 6.13 -11.13 0.45
C PHE A 251 4.70 -11.47 0.82
N TRP A 252 4.43 -12.02 2.02
CA TRP A 252 3.08 -12.44 2.34
C TRP A 252 2.69 -12.40 3.84
N ARG A 253 3.55 -12.82 4.81
CA ARG A 253 3.14 -12.94 6.22
C ARG A 253 2.65 -11.60 6.79
N ASN A 254 3.37 -10.52 6.53
CA ASN A 254 2.97 -9.21 7.01
C ASN A 254 1.69 -8.71 6.33
N SER A 255 1.50 -8.99 5.05
CA SER A 255 0.27 -8.65 4.33
C SER A 255 -0.94 -9.43 4.84
N VAL A 256 -0.78 -10.74 5.10
CA VAL A 256 -1.83 -11.56 5.76
C VAL A 256 -2.21 -10.96 7.11
N LYS A 257 -1.23 -10.57 7.93
CA LYS A 257 -1.45 -9.97 9.26
C LYS A 257 -2.10 -8.59 9.15
N CYS A 258 -1.61 -7.74 8.24
CA CYS A 258 -2.07 -6.36 8.09
C CYS A 258 -3.50 -6.28 7.53
N TYR A 259 -3.75 -6.96 6.40
CA TYR A 259 -5.02 -6.89 5.67
C TYR A 259 -6.01 -8.01 6.03
N LYS A 260 -5.55 -9.06 6.75
CA LYS A 260 -6.40 -10.22 7.11
C LYS A 260 -7.05 -10.87 5.90
N TRP A 261 -6.23 -11.42 5.00
CA TRP A 261 -6.63 -12.01 3.74
C TRP A 261 -7.84 -12.95 3.85
N VAL A 262 -8.75 -12.87 2.90
CA VAL A 262 -9.76 -13.90 2.66
C VAL A 262 -9.12 -15.01 1.83
N LYS A 263 -8.64 -16.06 2.49
CA LYS A 263 -7.98 -17.18 1.84
C LYS A 263 -9.00 -18.07 1.15
N ARG A 264 -8.91 -18.23 -0.16
CA ARG A 264 -9.93 -18.86 -1.01
C ARG A 264 -9.43 -20.14 -1.69
N THR A 265 -8.10 -20.32 -1.79
CA THR A 265 -7.49 -21.50 -2.44
C THR A 265 -6.66 -22.30 -1.44
N ALA A 266 -6.39 -23.58 -1.78
CA ALA A 266 -5.55 -24.43 -0.93
C ALA A 266 -4.13 -23.85 -0.74
N SER A 267 -3.54 -23.27 -1.79
CA SER A 267 -2.23 -22.60 -1.71
C SER A 267 -2.23 -21.40 -0.76
N GLN A 268 -3.29 -20.59 -0.78
CA GLN A 268 -3.43 -19.47 0.16
C GLN A 268 -3.65 -19.96 1.60
N GLN A 269 -4.38 -21.05 1.82
CA GLN A 269 -4.63 -21.63 3.16
C GLN A 269 -3.34 -22.16 3.80
N GLN A 270 -2.40 -22.66 3.01
CA GLN A 270 -1.09 -23.12 3.49
C GLN A 270 -0.17 -21.99 3.96
N LEU A 271 -0.45 -20.75 3.62
CA LEU A 271 0.29 -19.58 4.11
C LEU A 271 -0.15 -19.27 5.56
N THR A 272 0.60 -19.73 6.53
CA THR A 272 0.30 -19.60 7.98
C THR A 272 1.22 -18.64 8.69
#